data_3fb94cf837c818a89b13c857deac4df6
#
_entry.id   3fb94cf837c818a89b13c857deac4df6
#
_cell.length_a   1.000
_cell.length_b   1.000
_cell.length_c   1.000
_cell.angle_alpha   90.00
_cell.angle_beta   90.00
_cell.angle_gamma   90.00
#
_symmetry.space_group_name_H-M   'P 1'
#
loop_
_entity.id
_entity.type
_entity.pdbx_description
1 polymer ?
#
loop_
_entity_poly.entity_id
_entity_poly.type
_entity_poly.pdbx_seq_one_letter_code
_entity_poly.pdbx_strand_id
1 'polypeptide(L)'
;MLQLAAHFDVFMGLTMNLVAEPMSAQPVVDRASFYISVSDRSKVSPVIYHYIVDHAQGHTPATIRDQVGETFTQALEAIRGTPPDTIGPGFFGPMRLDEFVATRLVETRVHGMDLTDALGMPPLPMPRTTTMAAEVLDEVLARRAVPGRPADLEGDDLAFIRAAAGRGEHPDPRLPVVG
;
A
#
# COMPACT_ATOMS: atom_id res chain seq x y z
N MET A 1 2.24 -10.16 14.00
CA MET A 1 0.86 -10.43 13.52
C MET A 1 -0.10 -9.32 13.93
N LEU A 2 -0.24 -8.97 15.23
CA LEU A 2 -1.14 -7.92 15.69
C LEU A 2 -0.84 -6.56 15.04
N GLN A 3 0.43 -6.18 14.96
CA GLN A 3 0.88 -4.93 14.31
C GLN A 3 0.58 -4.92 12.81
N LEU A 4 0.67 -6.05 12.12
CA LEU A 4 0.31 -6.13 10.70
C LEU A 4 -1.19 -5.92 10.50
N ALA A 5 -2.04 -6.51 11.35
CA ALA A 5 -3.48 -6.27 11.32
C ALA A 5 -3.83 -4.81 11.64
N ALA A 6 -3.17 -4.22 12.64
CA ALA A 6 -3.31 -2.80 12.97
C ALA A 6 -2.87 -1.89 11.80
N HIS A 7 -1.83 -2.27 11.07
CA HIS A 7 -1.41 -1.57 9.87
C HIS A 7 -2.52 -1.58 8.79
N PHE A 8 -3.15 -2.75 8.56
CA PHE A 8 -4.30 -2.86 7.65
C PHE A 8 -5.46 -1.95 8.06
N ASP A 9 -5.80 -1.90 9.33
CA ASP A 9 -6.87 -1.04 9.83
C ASP A 9 -6.57 0.44 9.58
N VAL A 10 -5.38 0.88 9.98
CA VAL A 10 -4.94 2.27 9.84
C VAL A 10 -4.94 2.73 8.39
N PHE A 11 -4.31 1.99 7.49
CA PHE A 11 -4.19 2.48 6.12
C PHE A 11 -5.49 2.41 5.32
N MET A 12 -6.42 1.51 5.66
CA MET A 12 -7.76 1.52 5.09
C MET A 12 -8.61 2.67 5.66
N GLY A 13 -8.43 2.99 6.94
CA GLY A 13 -9.06 4.15 7.57
C GLY A 13 -8.69 5.49 6.90
N LEU A 14 -7.46 5.62 6.41
CA LEU A 14 -7.04 6.81 5.66
C LEU A 14 -7.83 7.04 4.37
N THR A 15 -8.38 5.98 3.76
CA THR A 15 -9.26 6.11 2.60
C THR A 15 -10.55 6.85 2.95
N MET A 16 -11.12 6.58 4.11
CA MET A 16 -12.32 7.27 4.58
C MET A 16 -12.05 8.76 4.84
N ASN A 17 -10.89 9.11 5.38
CA ASN A 17 -10.49 10.51 5.57
C ASN A 17 -10.38 11.26 4.24
N LEU A 18 -9.77 10.64 3.22
CA LEU A 18 -9.66 11.23 1.89
C LEU A 18 -11.04 11.52 1.29
N VAL A 19 -12.00 10.60 1.45
CA VAL A 19 -13.35 10.73 0.92
C VAL A 19 -14.19 11.74 1.71
N ALA A 20 -14.00 11.80 3.04
CA ALA A 20 -14.78 12.67 3.92
C ALA A 20 -14.46 14.17 3.77
N GLU A 21 -13.26 14.49 3.29
CA GLU A 21 -12.76 15.87 3.18
C GLU A 21 -12.40 16.22 1.73
N PRO A 22 -13.37 16.28 0.79
CA PRO A 22 -13.06 16.60 -0.60
C PRO A 22 -12.50 18.02 -0.73
N MET A 23 -11.45 18.16 -1.53
CA MET A 23 -10.70 19.41 -1.70
C MET A 23 -10.88 19.98 -3.11
N SER A 24 -11.07 21.29 -3.21
CA SER A 24 -11.01 22.04 -4.47
C SER A 24 -9.56 22.45 -4.79
N ALA A 25 -8.66 21.46 -4.81
CA ALA A 25 -7.23 21.65 -5.06
C ALA A 25 -6.79 20.86 -6.29
N GLN A 26 -5.63 21.21 -6.86
CA GLN A 26 -4.99 20.33 -7.83
C GLN A 26 -4.29 19.17 -7.09
N PRO A 27 -4.36 17.94 -7.60
CA PRO A 27 -3.62 16.84 -7.03
C PRO A 27 -2.10 17.10 -7.22
N VAL A 28 -1.33 16.92 -6.16
CA VAL A 28 0.13 17.10 -6.18
C VAL A 28 0.87 15.78 -5.96
N VAL A 29 0.14 14.74 -5.53
CA VAL A 29 0.67 13.41 -5.27
C VAL A 29 -0.09 12.40 -6.12
N ASP A 30 0.63 11.57 -6.86
CA ASP A 30 0.13 10.38 -7.52
C ASP A 30 0.70 9.12 -6.85
N ARG A 31 0.25 7.93 -7.29
CA ARG A 31 0.63 6.63 -6.72
C ARG A 31 2.14 6.37 -6.71
N ALA A 32 2.87 6.77 -7.73
CA ALA A 32 4.30 6.56 -7.77
C ALA A 32 5.07 7.57 -6.91
N SER A 33 4.71 8.87 -6.94
CA SER A 33 5.31 9.89 -6.07
C SER A 33 5.00 9.65 -4.59
N PHE A 34 3.86 9.04 -4.27
CA PHE A 34 3.57 8.56 -2.92
C PHE A 34 4.67 7.62 -2.42
N TYR A 35 5.01 6.57 -3.18
CA TYR A 35 6.04 5.60 -2.77
C TYR A 35 7.45 6.19 -2.79
N ILE A 36 7.76 7.09 -3.70
CA ILE A 36 9.02 7.83 -3.70
C ILE A 36 9.16 8.63 -2.40
N SER A 37 8.07 9.24 -1.93
CA SER A 37 8.05 10.00 -0.67
C SER A 37 8.15 9.11 0.57
N VAL A 38 7.49 7.93 0.56
CA VAL A 38 7.60 6.93 1.64
C VAL A 38 9.01 6.36 1.76
N SER A 39 9.75 6.25 0.66
CA SER A 39 11.11 5.67 0.66
C SER A 39 12.12 6.48 1.46
N ASP A 40 11.84 7.72 1.80
CA ASP A 40 12.63 8.48 2.76
C ASP A 40 12.30 8.03 4.19
N ARG A 41 12.78 6.83 4.53
CA ARG A 41 12.55 6.16 5.82
C ARG A 41 12.91 7.01 7.03
N SER A 42 13.81 7.98 6.88
CA SER A 42 14.25 8.84 7.99
C SER A 42 13.13 9.75 8.49
N LYS A 43 12.17 10.09 7.62
CA LYS A 43 11.11 11.06 7.94
C LYS A 43 9.76 10.42 8.26
N VAL A 44 9.43 9.29 7.63
CA VAL A 44 8.08 8.75 7.65
C VAL A 44 7.96 7.49 8.51
N SER A 45 8.93 6.60 8.41
CA SER A 45 8.88 5.28 9.06
C SER A 45 8.70 5.33 10.59
N PRO A 46 9.40 6.19 11.36
CA PRO A 46 9.23 6.22 12.81
C PRO A 46 7.82 6.65 13.25
N VAL A 47 7.25 7.64 12.59
CA VAL A 47 5.91 8.17 12.94
C VAL A 47 4.83 7.13 12.67
N ILE A 48 4.85 6.54 11.47
CA ILE A 48 3.90 5.49 11.08
C ILE A 48 4.07 4.27 12.00
N TYR A 49 5.30 3.86 12.26
CA TYR A 49 5.57 2.73 13.12
C TYR A 49 5.01 2.91 14.54
N HIS A 50 5.26 4.05 15.17
CA HIS A 50 4.73 4.35 16.51
C HIS A 50 3.21 4.37 16.51
N TYR A 51 2.59 5.00 15.50
CA TYR A 51 1.13 5.04 15.39
C TYR A 51 0.52 3.62 15.28
N ILE A 52 1.12 2.74 14.46
CA ILE A 52 0.67 1.36 14.30
C ILE A 52 0.87 0.56 15.59
N VAL A 53 2.01 0.73 16.28
CA VAL A 53 2.29 0.05 17.54
C VAL A 53 1.29 0.47 18.61
N ASP A 54 1.05 1.76 18.78
CA ASP A 54 0.10 2.30 19.76
C ASP A 54 -1.32 1.82 19.44
N HIS A 55 -1.72 1.84 18.16
CA HIS A 55 -3.00 1.31 17.72
C HIS A 55 -3.13 -0.18 18.07
N ALA A 56 -2.11 -0.99 17.79
CA ALA A 56 -2.10 -2.41 18.09
C ALA A 56 -2.23 -2.71 19.60
N GLN A 57 -1.66 -1.89 20.48
CA GLN A 57 -1.70 -2.10 21.93
C GLN A 57 -3.13 -2.04 22.51
N GLY A 58 -4.04 -1.34 21.85
CA GLY A 58 -5.46 -1.24 22.26
C GLY A 58 -6.29 -2.49 21.93
N HIS A 59 -5.73 -3.49 21.23
CA HIS A 59 -6.48 -4.61 20.68
C HIS A 59 -5.96 -5.99 21.11
N THR A 60 -6.90 -6.93 21.16
CA THR A 60 -6.60 -8.38 21.14
C THR A 60 -6.62 -8.88 19.70
N PRO A 61 -6.12 -10.10 19.41
CA PRO A 61 -6.24 -10.69 18.06
C PRO A 61 -7.68 -10.79 17.53
N ALA A 62 -8.65 -10.99 18.42
CA ALA A 62 -10.07 -11.05 18.05
C ALA A 62 -10.61 -9.65 17.71
N THR A 63 -10.36 -8.67 18.56
CA THR A 63 -10.90 -7.31 18.37
C THR A 63 -10.27 -6.62 17.18
N ILE A 64 -8.98 -6.79 16.91
CA ILE A 64 -8.34 -6.20 15.72
C ILE A 64 -8.84 -6.84 14.42
N ARG A 65 -9.10 -8.16 14.40
CA ARG A 65 -9.69 -8.85 13.24
C ARG A 65 -11.06 -8.26 12.90
N ASP A 66 -11.91 -8.09 13.91
CA ASP A 66 -13.27 -7.58 13.73
C ASP A 66 -13.22 -6.10 13.29
N GLN A 67 -12.34 -5.30 13.90
CA GLN A 67 -12.08 -3.91 13.50
C GLN A 67 -11.61 -3.78 12.05
N VAL A 68 -10.64 -4.57 11.61
CA VAL A 68 -10.15 -4.59 10.22
C VAL A 68 -11.30 -4.91 9.26
N GLY A 69 -12.14 -5.92 9.57
CA GLY A 69 -13.29 -6.29 8.76
C GLY A 69 -14.30 -5.13 8.61
N GLU A 70 -14.57 -4.43 9.69
CA GLU A 70 -15.46 -3.26 9.71
C GLU A 70 -14.88 -2.10 8.91
N THR A 71 -13.63 -1.73 9.15
CA THR A 71 -12.93 -0.66 8.43
C THR A 71 -12.87 -0.90 6.93
N PHE A 72 -12.56 -2.14 6.50
CA PHE A 72 -12.59 -2.51 5.09
C PHE A 72 -13.98 -2.36 4.47
N THR A 73 -15.03 -2.78 5.17
CA THR A 73 -16.40 -2.65 4.69
C THR A 73 -16.77 -1.18 4.49
N GLN A 74 -16.52 -0.34 5.48
CA GLN A 74 -16.79 1.10 5.42
C GLN A 74 -15.97 1.78 4.32
N ALA A 75 -14.69 1.46 4.19
CA ALA A 75 -13.84 2.03 3.14
C ALA A 75 -14.32 1.64 1.73
N LEU A 76 -14.74 0.38 1.53
CA LEU A 76 -15.28 -0.06 0.24
C LEU A 76 -16.60 0.63 -0.11
N GLU A 77 -17.46 0.86 0.86
CA GLU A 77 -18.72 1.62 0.66
C GLU A 77 -18.41 3.08 0.30
N ALA A 78 -17.48 3.72 1.00
CA ALA A 78 -17.04 5.08 0.72
C ALA A 78 -16.44 5.21 -0.69
N ILE A 79 -15.57 4.28 -1.10
CA ILE A 79 -14.99 4.24 -2.45
C ILE A 79 -16.08 4.09 -3.53
N ARG A 80 -17.05 3.18 -3.33
CA ARG A 80 -18.13 2.95 -4.30
C ARG A 80 -19.05 4.16 -4.47
N GLY A 81 -19.24 4.93 -3.39
CA GLY A 81 -20.10 6.12 -3.38
C GLY A 81 -19.43 7.40 -3.88
N THR A 82 -18.13 7.37 -4.22
CA THR A 82 -17.32 8.56 -4.49
C THR A 82 -16.73 8.51 -5.90
N PRO A 83 -16.81 9.59 -6.71
CA PRO A 83 -16.14 9.66 -8.01
C PRO A 83 -14.63 9.40 -7.90
N PRO A 84 -14.02 8.63 -8.81
CA PRO A 84 -12.61 8.23 -8.72
C PRO A 84 -11.61 9.41 -8.82
N ASP A 85 -12.04 10.50 -9.44
CA ASP A 85 -11.26 11.74 -9.59
C ASP A 85 -11.43 12.72 -8.41
N THR A 86 -12.20 12.36 -7.38
CA THR A 86 -12.31 13.15 -6.15
C THR A 86 -10.94 13.33 -5.54
N ILE A 87 -10.60 14.59 -5.21
CA ILE A 87 -9.35 14.94 -4.55
C ILE A 87 -9.62 15.12 -3.06
N GLY A 88 -8.79 14.52 -2.23
CA GLY A 88 -8.84 14.66 -0.78
C GLY A 88 -7.44 14.73 -0.15
N PRO A 89 -7.35 14.86 1.18
CA PRO A 89 -6.08 14.92 1.88
C PRO A 89 -5.38 13.56 1.80
N GLY A 90 -4.24 13.50 1.11
CA GLY A 90 -3.32 12.38 1.17
C GLY A 90 -2.20 12.65 2.19
N PHE A 91 -1.43 11.61 2.52
CA PHE A 91 -0.37 11.71 3.53
C PHE A 91 0.74 12.72 3.17
N PHE A 92 1.01 12.90 1.88
CA PHE A 92 2.04 13.82 1.38
C PHE A 92 1.48 15.03 0.61
N GLY A 93 0.18 15.23 0.65
CA GLY A 93 -0.51 16.30 -0.05
C GLY A 93 -1.79 15.84 -0.76
N PRO A 94 -2.53 16.78 -1.40
CA PRO A 94 -3.75 16.43 -2.11
C PRO A 94 -3.55 15.33 -3.15
N MET A 95 -4.42 14.30 -3.11
CA MET A 95 -4.32 13.13 -3.95
C MET A 95 -5.71 12.72 -4.47
N ARG A 96 -5.78 12.20 -5.70
CA ARG A 96 -7.02 11.65 -6.26
C ARG A 96 -7.36 10.31 -5.59
N LEU A 97 -8.65 10.02 -5.48
CA LEU A 97 -9.12 8.77 -4.88
C LEU A 97 -8.61 7.52 -5.63
N ASP A 98 -8.68 7.51 -6.97
CA ASP A 98 -8.18 6.38 -7.77
C ASP A 98 -6.68 6.13 -7.58
N GLU A 99 -5.88 7.18 -7.53
CA GLU A 99 -4.44 7.10 -7.24
C GLU A 99 -4.17 6.60 -5.82
N PHE A 100 -4.94 7.09 -4.84
CA PHE A 100 -4.82 6.64 -3.45
C PHE A 100 -5.21 5.16 -3.31
N VAL A 101 -6.32 4.74 -3.92
CA VAL A 101 -6.76 3.33 -3.91
C VAL A 101 -5.70 2.43 -4.56
N ALA A 102 -5.03 2.86 -5.63
CA ALA A 102 -3.95 2.11 -6.23
C ALA A 102 -2.80 1.83 -5.22
N THR A 103 -2.47 2.81 -4.36
CA THR A 103 -1.49 2.57 -3.29
C THR A 103 -2.00 1.56 -2.25
N ARG A 104 -3.30 1.54 -1.94
CA ARG A 104 -3.90 0.57 -1.00
C ARG A 104 -3.85 -0.85 -1.56
N LEU A 105 -3.93 -1.01 -2.88
CA LEU A 105 -3.80 -2.32 -3.53
C LEU A 105 -2.36 -2.86 -3.41
N VAL A 106 -1.34 -2.00 -3.55
CA VAL A 106 0.07 -2.40 -3.29
C VAL A 106 0.24 -2.84 -1.84
N GLU A 107 -0.21 -2.04 -0.86
CA GLU A 107 -0.14 -2.38 0.57
C GLU A 107 -0.85 -3.72 0.85
N THR A 108 -2.07 -3.88 0.31
CA THR A 108 -2.85 -5.12 0.47
C THR A 108 -2.10 -6.31 -0.11
N ARG A 109 -1.46 -6.16 -1.26
CA ARG A 109 -0.74 -7.26 -1.90
C ARG A 109 0.54 -7.62 -1.15
N VAL A 110 1.36 -6.61 -0.81
CA VAL A 110 2.63 -6.81 -0.10
C VAL A 110 2.40 -7.40 1.30
N HIS A 111 1.55 -6.79 2.08
CA HIS A 111 1.28 -7.27 3.44
C HIS A 111 0.42 -8.54 3.48
N GLY A 112 -0.38 -8.78 2.44
CA GLY A 112 -1.03 -10.08 2.25
C GLY A 112 -0.01 -11.22 2.04
N MET A 113 1.10 -10.96 1.35
CA MET A 113 2.22 -11.91 1.26
C MET A 113 2.93 -12.07 2.61
N ASP A 114 3.24 -10.97 3.29
CA ASP A 114 3.85 -11.00 4.63
C ASP A 114 3.02 -11.88 5.59
N LEU A 115 1.69 -11.77 5.51
CA LEU A 115 0.76 -12.55 6.31
C LEU A 115 0.80 -14.04 5.95
N THR A 116 0.69 -14.38 4.66
CA THR A 116 0.70 -15.78 4.21
C THR A 116 2.04 -16.46 4.48
N ASP A 117 3.15 -15.74 4.29
CA ASP A 117 4.49 -16.25 4.59
C ASP A 117 4.64 -16.54 6.10
N ALA A 118 4.17 -15.65 6.96
CA ALA A 118 4.20 -15.83 8.42
C ALA A 118 3.34 -17.03 8.90
N LEU A 119 2.30 -17.39 8.13
CA LEU A 119 1.42 -18.52 8.42
C LEU A 119 1.84 -19.82 7.71
N GLY A 120 2.89 -19.80 6.90
CA GLY A 120 3.30 -20.93 6.07
C GLY A 120 2.25 -21.31 5.01
N MET A 121 1.47 -20.35 4.55
CA MET A 121 0.41 -20.54 3.57
C MET A 121 0.86 -20.10 2.17
N PRO A 122 0.29 -20.68 1.10
CA PRO A 122 0.52 -20.16 -0.24
C PRO A 122 -0.05 -18.74 -0.37
N PRO A 123 0.51 -17.90 -1.29
CA PRO A 123 0.00 -16.56 -1.54
C PRO A 123 -1.49 -16.57 -1.92
N LEU A 124 -2.26 -15.61 -1.39
CA LEU A 124 -3.66 -15.46 -1.72
C LEU A 124 -3.85 -15.21 -3.23
N PRO A 125 -4.83 -15.87 -3.88
CA PRO A 125 -5.10 -15.69 -5.30
C PRO A 125 -5.82 -14.34 -5.56
N MET A 126 -5.04 -13.31 -5.80
CA MET A 126 -5.52 -11.93 -6.04
C MET A 126 -5.00 -11.40 -7.39
N PRO A 127 -5.38 -12.01 -8.55
CA PRO A 127 -4.74 -11.71 -9.83
C PRO A 127 -4.82 -10.24 -10.23
N ARG A 128 -6.00 -9.60 -10.14
CA ARG A 128 -6.17 -8.18 -10.49
C ARG A 128 -5.37 -7.26 -9.58
N THR A 129 -5.39 -7.50 -8.27
CA THR A 129 -4.60 -6.72 -7.30
C THR A 129 -3.11 -6.90 -7.55
N THR A 130 -2.68 -8.11 -7.91
CA THR A 130 -1.28 -8.40 -8.25
C THR A 130 -0.83 -7.60 -9.47
N THR A 131 -1.59 -7.63 -10.56
CA THR A 131 -1.27 -6.85 -11.77
C THR A 131 -1.23 -5.36 -11.49
N MET A 132 -2.25 -4.79 -10.82
CA MET A 132 -2.27 -3.36 -10.49
C MET A 132 -1.14 -2.95 -9.55
N ALA A 133 -0.80 -3.78 -8.56
CA ALA A 133 0.33 -3.51 -7.68
C ALA A 133 1.66 -3.53 -8.44
N ALA A 134 1.84 -4.47 -9.36
CA ALA A 134 3.01 -4.55 -10.21
C ALA A 134 3.13 -3.31 -11.12
N GLU A 135 2.05 -2.85 -11.73
CA GLU A 135 2.02 -1.62 -12.56
C GLU A 135 2.45 -0.38 -11.75
N VAL A 136 1.97 -0.22 -10.51
CA VAL A 136 2.40 0.88 -9.64
C VAL A 136 3.89 0.81 -9.34
N LEU A 137 4.41 -0.38 -9.01
CA LEU A 137 5.83 -0.56 -8.71
C LEU A 137 6.72 -0.39 -9.96
N ASP A 138 6.23 -0.73 -11.15
CA ASP A 138 6.89 -0.41 -12.42
C ASP A 138 7.02 1.11 -12.63
N GLU A 139 5.98 1.87 -12.33
CA GLU A 139 6.03 3.33 -12.39
C GLU A 139 7.04 3.91 -11.38
N VAL A 140 7.09 3.37 -10.17
CA VAL A 140 8.10 3.78 -9.17
C VAL A 140 9.51 3.47 -9.66
N LEU A 141 9.73 2.26 -10.19
CA LEU A 141 11.01 1.87 -10.75
C LEU A 141 11.44 2.81 -11.91
N ALA A 142 10.51 3.09 -12.82
CA ALA A 142 10.76 3.96 -13.97
C ALA A 142 11.12 5.40 -13.58
N ARG A 143 10.57 5.91 -12.47
CA ARG A 143 10.88 7.27 -11.98
C ARG A 143 12.16 7.33 -11.13
N ARG A 144 12.58 6.22 -10.53
CA ARG A 144 13.78 6.17 -9.69
C ARG A 144 15.04 5.76 -10.45
N ALA A 145 14.87 5.04 -11.54
CA ALA A 145 15.95 4.43 -12.29
C ALA A 145 15.60 4.32 -13.78
N VAL A 146 16.34 3.45 -14.48
CA VAL A 146 16.02 3.10 -15.87
C VAL A 146 14.75 2.26 -15.92
N PRO A 147 13.76 2.59 -16.79
CA PRO A 147 12.55 1.80 -16.96
C PRO A 147 12.81 0.35 -17.37
N GLY A 148 11.84 -0.50 -17.03
CA GLY A 148 11.86 -1.93 -17.36
C GLY A 148 12.32 -2.79 -16.18
N ARG A 149 11.60 -3.88 -15.97
CA ARG A 149 11.93 -4.89 -14.96
C ARG A 149 13.24 -5.60 -15.31
N PRO A 150 13.94 -6.18 -14.34
CA PRO A 150 14.95 -7.21 -14.64
C PRO A 150 14.35 -8.34 -15.48
N ALA A 151 15.14 -8.86 -16.44
CA ALA A 151 14.64 -9.83 -17.43
C ALA A 151 14.10 -11.14 -16.79
N ASP A 152 14.65 -11.54 -15.67
CA ASP A 152 14.22 -12.70 -14.90
C ASP A 152 12.92 -12.48 -14.10
N LEU A 153 12.44 -11.24 -14.01
CA LEU A 153 11.17 -10.86 -13.38
C LEU A 153 10.09 -10.45 -14.40
N GLU A 154 10.42 -10.47 -15.70
CA GLU A 154 9.45 -10.23 -16.76
C GLU A 154 8.40 -11.36 -16.79
N GLY A 155 7.12 -10.97 -16.79
CA GLY A 155 5.99 -11.91 -16.83
C GLY A 155 5.63 -12.58 -15.48
N ASP A 156 6.40 -12.35 -14.42
CA ASP A 156 6.05 -12.79 -13.07
C ASP A 156 5.82 -11.59 -12.13
N ASP A 157 4.60 -11.08 -12.14
CA ASP A 157 4.18 -9.96 -11.29
C ASP A 157 4.42 -10.22 -9.80
N LEU A 158 4.22 -11.46 -9.35
CA LEU A 158 4.37 -11.79 -7.94
C LEU A 158 5.82 -11.78 -7.48
N ALA A 159 6.71 -12.37 -8.28
CA ALA A 159 8.14 -12.33 -8.03
C ALA A 159 8.66 -10.88 -8.09
N PHE A 160 8.21 -10.10 -9.07
CA PHE A 160 8.56 -8.68 -9.16
C PHE A 160 8.12 -7.89 -7.93
N ILE A 161 6.86 -8.03 -7.47
CA ILE A 161 6.37 -7.35 -6.27
C ILE A 161 7.21 -7.71 -5.04
N ARG A 162 7.57 -9.01 -4.88
CA ARG A 162 8.44 -9.44 -3.76
C ARG A 162 9.79 -8.73 -3.80
N ALA A 163 10.46 -8.73 -4.92
CA ALA A 163 11.76 -8.08 -5.08
C ALA A 163 11.66 -6.55 -4.93
N ALA A 164 10.67 -5.94 -5.57
CA ALA A 164 10.43 -4.50 -5.53
C ALA A 164 10.09 -3.99 -4.13
N ALA A 165 9.43 -4.81 -3.31
CA ALA A 165 9.08 -4.49 -1.93
C ALA A 165 10.10 -4.96 -0.89
N GLY A 166 11.26 -5.48 -1.32
CA GLY A 166 12.32 -5.92 -0.40
C GLY A 166 11.96 -7.18 0.41
N ARG A 167 11.10 -8.06 -0.13
CA ARG A 167 10.72 -9.36 0.47
C ARG A 167 11.54 -10.52 -0.10
N GLY A 168 12.73 -10.23 -0.56
CA GLY A 168 13.71 -11.16 -1.08
C GLY A 168 14.92 -10.40 -1.56
N GLU A 169 16.07 -11.08 -1.59
CA GLU A 169 17.27 -10.52 -2.22
C GLU A 169 17.15 -10.62 -3.74
N HIS A 170 17.56 -9.57 -4.44
CA HIS A 170 17.64 -9.56 -5.88
C HIS A 170 18.96 -8.88 -6.32
N PRO A 171 19.68 -9.42 -7.33
CA PRO A 171 20.99 -8.90 -7.73
C PRO A 171 20.91 -7.55 -8.44
N ASP A 172 19.76 -7.15 -8.97
CA ASP A 172 19.61 -5.86 -9.63
C ASP A 172 19.65 -4.72 -8.59
N PRO A 173 20.63 -3.78 -8.69
CA PRO A 173 20.79 -2.71 -7.70
C PRO A 173 19.67 -1.67 -7.70
N ARG A 174 18.75 -1.73 -8.67
CA ARG A 174 17.56 -0.88 -8.71
C ARG A 174 16.48 -1.33 -7.73
N LEU A 175 16.57 -2.57 -7.22
CA LEU A 175 15.64 -3.16 -6.26
C LEU A 175 16.26 -3.20 -4.86
N PRO A 176 15.43 -3.03 -3.80
CA PRO A 176 13.99 -2.75 -3.84
C PRO A 176 13.69 -1.28 -4.21
N VAL A 177 12.50 -1.03 -4.77
CA VAL A 177 12.01 0.33 -5.07
C VAL A 177 11.19 0.92 -3.93
N VAL A 178 10.59 0.05 -3.10
CA VAL A 178 9.89 0.38 -1.85
C VAL A 178 10.29 -0.62 -0.78
N GLY A 179 10.22 -0.25 0.49
CA GLY A 179 10.56 -1.19 1.55
C GLY A 179 11.10 -0.55 2.80
#